data_ac2921e0730ce3d08f647a2f83843227
#
_entry.id   ac2921e0730ce3d08f647a2f83843227
#
_cell.length_a   1.000
_cell.length_b   1.000
_cell.length_c   1.000
_cell.angle_alpha   90.00
_cell.angle_beta   90.00
_cell.angle_gamma   90.00
#
_symmetry.space_group_name_H-M   'P 1'
#
loop_
_entity.id
_entity.type
_entity.pdbx_description
1 polymer ?
#
loop_
_entity_poly.entity_id
_entity_poly.type
_entity_poly.pdbx_seq_one_letter_code
_entity_poly.pdbx_strand_id
1 'polypeptide(L)'
;SKTPREQAAYQTLLQLHPGYDSLVQAHLKANPAQAARNAIDKARLRQHPLPRILMVLHNAGGGTLRHVKELAHSLRDRAVSLALTPLEDNYIRLQWLDAAEGYDEEFHWPTQSDALVALLRELGVSHIHFHHLMGLNLEVMRLPELLGVRYDFTAHDYYAICPQIN
;
A
#
# COMPACT_ATOMS: atom_id res chain seq x y z
N SER A 1 -26.77 1.25 6.50
CA SER A 1 -27.68 2.38 6.84
C SER A 1 -27.92 2.36 8.35
N LYS A 2 -27.84 3.55 8.99
CA LYS A 2 -28.12 3.69 10.44
C LYS A 2 -29.60 3.37 10.71
N THR A 3 -29.87 2.70 11.83
CA THR A 3 -31.25 2.47 12.30
C THR A 3 -31.90 3.78 12.76
N PRO A 4 -33.25 3.88 12.83
CA PRO A 4 -33.92 5.10 13.31
C PRO A 4 -33.46 5.55 14.70
N ARG A 5 -33.17 4.59 15.62
CA ARG A 5 -32.66 4.88 16.96
C ARG A 5 -31.25 5.48 16.93
N GLU A 6 -30.36 4.96 16.07
CA GLU A 6 -29.00 5.50 15.89
C GLU A 6 -29.03 6.89 15.27
N GLN A 7 -29.95 7.17 14.34
CA GLN A 7 -30.16 8.49 13.77
C GLN A 7 -30.61 9.49 14.83
N ALA A 8 -31.59 9.14 15.67
CA ALA A 8 -32.09 10.00 16.74
C ALA A 8 -30.97 10.30 17.77
N ALA A 9 -30.23 9.29 18.18
CA ALA A 9 -29.09 9.46 19.09
C ALA A 9 -28.02 10.37 18.49
N TYR A 10 -27.73 10.23 17.19
CA TYR A 10 -26.76 11.07 16.49
C TYR A 10 -27.22 12.53 16.40
N GLN A 11 -28.50 12.80 16.13
CA GLN A 11 -29.03 14.17 16.14
C GLN A 11 -28.92 14.81 17.53
N THR A 12 -29.23 14.06 18.59
CA THR A 12 -29.05 14.54 19.97
C THR A 12 -27.59 14.87 20.25
N LEU A 13 -26.65 14.03 19.80
CA LEU A 13 -25.22 14.28 19.93
C LEU A 13 -24.79 15.60 19.26
N LEU A 14 -25.26 15.84 18.02
CA LEU A 14 -24.95 17.07 17.29
C LEU A 14 -25.54 18.34 17.93
N GLN A 15 -26.72 18.21 18.55
CA GLN A 15 -27.34 19.33 19.29
C GLN A 15 -26.55 19.68 20.56
N LEU A 16 -26.08 18.65 21.29
CA LEU A 16 -25.29 18.84 22.52
C LEU A 16 -23.85 19.25 22.23
N HIS A 17 -23.31 18.82 21.10
CA HIS A 17 -21.91 19.02 20.69
C HIS A 17 -21.84 19.47 19.21
N PRO A 18 -22.15 20.75 18.88
CA PRO A 18 -22.23 21.24 17.50
C PRO A 18 -20.93 21.08 16.68
N GLY A 19 -19.78 21.00 17.34
CA GLY A 19 -18.47 20.80 16.71
C GLY A 19 -18.03 19.34 16.55
N TYR A 20 -18.84 18.38 16.98
CA TYR A 20 -18.43 16.96 17.06
C TYR A 20 -17.98 16.39 15.70
N ASP A 21 -18.81 16.56 14.66
CA ASP A 21 -18.49 16.02 13.34
C ASP A 21 -17.22 16.63 12.75
N SER A 22 -17.04 17.94 12.86
CA SER A 22 -15.84 18.60 12.34
C SER A 22 -14.57 18.13 13.06
N LEU A 23 -14.65 17.94 14.38
CA LEU A 23 -13.53 17.38 15.17
C LEU A 23 -13.21 15.95 14.78
N VAL A 24 -14.24 15.12 14.61
CA VAL A 24 -14.06 13.72 14.18
C VAL A 24 -13.47 13.65 12.78
N GLN A 25 -13.99 14.44 11.82
CA GLN A 25 -13.46 14.46 10.46
C GLN A 25 -12.01 15.00 10.43
N ALA A 26 -11.70 16.03 11.20
CA ALA A 26 -10.34 16.53 11.34
C ALA A 26 -9.39 15.47 11.91
N HIS A 27 -9.82 14.75 12.96
CA HIS A 27 -9.04 13.65 13.56
C HIS A 27 -8.83 12.49 12.58
N LEU A 28 -9.88 12.05 11.87
CA LEU A 28 -9.79 10.99 10.86
C LEU A 28 -8.85 11.39 9.73
N LYS A 29 -8.93 12.64 9.25
CA LYS A 29 -8.04 13.17 8.21
C LYS A 29 -6.59 13.28 8.69
N ALA A 30 -6.37 13.76 9.90
CA ALA A 30 -5.03 13.88 10.48
C ALA A 30 -4.41 12.52 10.82
N ASN A 31 -5.24 11.49 11.08
CA ASN A 31 -4.85 10.13 11.45
C ASN A 31 -3.62 10.07 12.40
N PRO A 32 -3.65 10.73 13.55
CA PRO A 32 -2.47 10.96 14.41
C PRO A 32 -1.80 9.67 14.90
N ALA A 33 -2.54 8.56 14.88
CA ALA A 33 -2.01 7.25 15.26
C ALA A 33 -1.28 6.52 14.12
N GLN A 34 -1.31 7.03 12.87
CA GLN A 34 -0.73 6.33 11.71
C GLN A 34 0.78 6.09 11.89
N ALA A 35 1.52 7.10 12.33
CA ALA A 35 2.96 6.97 12.55
C ALA A 35 3.29 5.88 13.60
N ALA A 36 2.52 5.82 14.68
CA ALA A 36 2.69 4.79 15.72
C ALA A 36 2.34 3.38 15.20
N ARG A 37 1.24 3.25 14.44
CA ARG A 37 0.88 1.98 13.77
C ARG A 37 1.97 1.53 12.80
N ASN A 38 2.44 2.42 11.93
CA ASN A 38 3.52 2.12 10.99
C ASN A 38 4.80 1.68 11.72
N ALA A 39 5.15 2.31 12.84
CA ALA A 39 6.33 1.92 13.62
C ALA A 39 6.19 0.50 14.20
N ILE A 40 5.00 0.14 14.70
CA ILE A 40 4.70 -1.20 15.21
C ILE A 40 4.78 -2.22 14.06
N ASP A 41 4.14 -1.93 12.94
CA ASP A 41 4.11 -2.86 11.80
C ASP A 41 5.47 -3.00 11.12
N LYS A 42 6.29 -1.95 11.06
CA LYS A 42 7.70 -2.06 10.66
C LYS A 42 8.46 -3.03 11.58
N ALA A 43 8.28 -2.91 12.89
CA ALA A 43 8.94 -3.81 13.84
C ALA A 43 8.47 -5.27 13.66
N ARG A 44 7.18 -5.50 13.42
CA ARG A 44 6.60 -6.82 13.12
C ARG A 44 7.15 -7.38 11.79
N LEU A 45 7.18 -6.55 10.74
CA LEU A 45 7.75 -6.94 9.44
C LEU A 45 9.23 -7.32 9.56
N ARG A 46 10.05 -6.59 10.31
CA ARG A 46 11.47 -6.90 10.52
C ARG A 46 11.67 -8.26 11.21
N GLN A 47 10.82 -8.56 12.19
CA GLN A 47 10.91 -9.81 12.98
C GLN A 47 10.19 -10.98 12.32
N HIS A 48 9.48 -10.76 11.23
CA HIS A 48 8.71 -11.82 10.57
C HIS A 48 9.66 -12.90 10.00
N PRO A 49 9.43 -14.21 10.26
CA PRO A 49 10.35 -15.27 9.84
C PRO A 49 10.33 -15.54 8.32
N LEU A 50 9.21 -15.22 7.65
CA LEU A 50 9.04 -15.47 6.21
C LEU A 50 9.74 -14.41 5.35
N PRO A 51 10.18 -14.74 4.14
CA PRO A 51 10.71 -13.78 3.17
C PRO A 51 9.65 -12.74 2.76
N ARG A 52 10.08 -11.57 2.33
CA ARG A 52 9.20 -10.48 1.89
C ARG A 52 9.28 -10.36 0.37
N ILE A 53 8.10 -10.34 -0.26
CA ILE A 53 7.93 -10.12 -1.69
C ILE A 53 7.30 -8.75 -1.89
N LEU A 54 7.91 -7.91 -2.72
CA LEU A 54 7.34 -6.64 -3.15
C LEU A 54 6.57 -6.84 -4.46
N MET A 55 5.27 -6.67 -4.43
CA MET A 55 4.38 -6.72 -5.58
C MET A 55 4.17 -5.30 -6.11
N VAL A 56 4.59 -5.02 -7.34
CA VAL A 56 4.51 -3.70 -7.97
C VAL A 56 3.36 -3.71 -8.97
N LEU A 57 2.37 -2.85 -8.75
CA LEU A 57 1.15 -2.82 -9.56
C LEU A 57 0.54 -1.41 -9.66
N HIS A 58 -0.36 -1.20 -10.63
CA HIS A 58 -1.14 0.03 -10.75
C HIS A 58 -2.24 0.14 -9.66
N ASN A 59 -2.80 1.34 -9.49
CA ASN A 59 -3.87 1.61 -8.53
C ASN A 59 -5.28 1.68 -9.15
N ALA A 60 -5.47 1.18 -10.38
CA ALA A 60 -6.76 1.25 -11.07
C ALA A 60 -7.76 0.16 -10.64
N GLY A 61 -7.37 -0.72 -9.70
CA GLY A 61 -8.22 -1.84 -9.27
C GLY A 61 -8.30 -2.96 -10.32
N GLY A 62 -9.48 -3.55 -10.49
CA GLY A 62 -9.75 -4.55 -11.52
C GLY A 62 -9.07 -5.90 -11.33
N GLY A 63 -8.83 -6.60 -12.46
CA GLY A 63 -8.31 -7.97 -12.47
C GLY A 63 -6.90 -8.11 -11.89
N THR A 64 -6.01 -7.15 -12.17
CA THR A 64 -4.64 -7.15 -11.64
C THR A 64 -4.62 -7.10 -10.12
N LEU A 65 -5.38 -6.18 -9.51
CA LEU A 65 -5.45 -6.08 -8.05
C LEU A 65 -6.04 -7.34 -7.42
N ARG A 66 -7.08 -7.90 -8.05
CA ARG A 66 -7.69 -9.17 -7.61
C ARG A 66 -6.67 -10.31 -7.65
N HIS A 67 -5.97 -10.45 -8.78
CA HIS A 67 -4.92 -11.47 -8.94
C HIS A 67 -3.82 -11.33 -7.86
N VAL A 68 -3.33 -10.11 -7.63
CA VAL A 68 -2.30 -9.84 -6.61
C VAL A 68 -2.80 -10.23 -5.21
N LYS A 69 -4.04 -9.90 -4.85
CA LYS A 69 -4.63 -10.29 -3.56
C LYS A 69 -4.79 -11.81 -3.41
N GLU A 70 -5.24 -12.49 -4.47
CA GLU A 70 -5.37 -13.95 -4.48
C GLU A 70 -3.99 -14.62 -4.38
N LEU A 71 -2.97 -14.09 -5.07
CA LEU A 71 -1.59 -14.56 -4.99
C LEU A 71 -1.01 -14.34 -3.58
N ALA A 72 -1.14 -13.13 -3.02
CA ALA A 72 -0.71 -12.84 -1.65
C ALA A 72 -1.36 -13.81 -0.65
N HIS A 73 -2.67 -14.01 -0.76
CA HIS A 73 -3.40 -14.97 0.08
C HIS A 73 -2.88 -16.40 -0.07
N SER A 74 -2.55 -16.85 -1.28
CA SER A 74 -2.00 -18.20 -1.52
C SER A 74 -0.57 -18.37 -0.99
N LEU A 75 0.17 -17.26 -0.87
CA LEU A 75 1.56 -17.25 -0.40
C LEU A 75 1.69 -16.97 1.11
N ARG A 76 0.61 -16.65 1.82
CA ARG A 76 0.65 -16.17 3.21
C ARG A 76 1.44 -17.04 4.20
N ASP A 77 1.52 -18.35 3.96
CA ASP A 77 2.28 -19.30 4.79
C ASP A 77 3.75 -19.47 4.34
N ARG A 78 4.16 -18.78 3.25
CA ARG A 78 5.49 -18.91 2.64
C ARG A 78 6.21 -17.58 2.45
N ALA A 79 5.47 -16.47 2.36
CA ALA A 79 6.02 -15.13 2.19
C ALA A 79 5.08 -14.05 2.74
N VAL A 80 5.64 -12.95 3.15
CA VAL A 80 4.92 -11.71 3.43
C VAL A 80 4.82 -10.90 2.15
N SER A 81 3.62 -10.47 1.79
CA SER A 81 3.37 -9.69 0.58
C SER A 81 3.23 -8.21 0.88
N LEU A 82 4.13 -7.40 0.32
CA LEU A 82 4.06 -5.95 0.29
C LEU A 82 3.58 -5.50 -1.08
N ALA A 83 2.81 -4.42 -1.17
CA ALA A 83 2.39 -3.82 -2.43
C ALA A 83 3.00 -2.43 -2.60
N LEU A 84 3.47 -2.11 -3.79
CA LEU A 84 3.90 -0.79 -4.21
C LEU A 84 2.95 -0.31 -5.33
N THR A 85 2.21 0.76 -5.08
CA THR A 85 1.22 1.31 -6.00
C THR A 85 1.41 2.80 -6.24
N PRO A 86 1.10 3.32 -7.44
CA PRO A 86 1.14 4.76 -7.69
C PRO A 86 -0.01 5.47 -6.98
N LEU A 87 0.24 6.71 -6.60
CA LEU A 87 -0.73 7.72 -6.21
C LEU A 87 -0.63 8.93 -7.14
N GLU A 88 -1.47 9.94 -6.91
CA GLU A 88 -1.39 11.23 -7.59
C GLU A 88 -0.09 11.98 -7.24
N ASP A 89 0.26 13.00 -8.01
CA ASP A 89 1.38 13.92 -7.77
C ASP A 89 2.75 13.21 -7.59
N ASN A 90 2.99 12.11 -8.33
CA ASN A 90 4.21 11.30 -8.24
C ASN A 90 4.44 10.66 -6.85
N TYR A 91 3.43 10.54 -6.02
CA TYR A 91 3.53 9.71 -4.83
C TYR A 91 3.38 8.24 -5.18
N ILE A 92 4.02 7.41 -4.40
CA ILE A 92 3.87 5.95 -4.41
C ILE A 92 3.58 5.49 -2.99
N ARG A 93 2.79 4.44 -2.86
CA ARG A 93 2.34 3.89 -1.59
C ARG A 93 2.89 2.50 -1.40
N LEU A 94 3.53 2.25 -0.26
CA LEU A 94 3.97 0.95 0.20
C LEU A 94 3.00 0.44 1.26
N GLN A 95 2.41 -0.75 1.02
CA GLN A 95 1.41 -1.36 1.92
C GLN A 95 1.76 -2.81 2.24
N TRP A 96 1.34 -3.29 3.40
CA TRP A 96 1.35 -4.71 3.75
C TRP A 96 -0.01 -5.32 3.42
N LEU A 97 -0.07 -6.24 2.46
CA LEU A 97 -1.33 -6.75 1.89
C LEU A 97 -2.13 -7.66 2.84
N ASP A 98 -1.46 -8.40 3.72
CA ASP A 98 -2.10 -9.43 4.56
C ASP A 98 -2.51 -8.91 5.95
N ALA A 99 -2.18 -7.65 6.28
CA ALA A 99 -2.52 -7.07 7.56
C ALA A 99 -3.91 -6.42 7.52
N ALA A 100 -4.77 -6.76 8.47
CA ALA A 100 -6.16 -6.26 8.53
C ALA A 100 -6.27 -4.72 8.72
N GLU A 101 -5.24 -4.09 9.32
CA GLU A 101 -5.10 -2.64 9.48
C GLU A 101 -3.64 -2.24 9.18
N GLY A 102 -3.18 -2.68 8.00
CA GLY A 102 -1.77 -2.82 7.73
C GLY A 102 -0.97 -1.55 7.61
N TYR A 103 0.33 -1.76 7.59
CA TYR A 103 1.35 -0.80 7.24
C TYR A 103 1.02 -0.08 5.93
N ASP A 104 1.05 1.24 5.97
CA ASP A 104 0.79 2.13 4.84
C ASP A 104 1.72 3.35 4.96
N GLU A 105 2.62 3.51 4.02
CA GLU A 105 3.56 4.63 3.98
C GLU A 105 3.71 5.15 2.55
N GLU A 106 3.74 6.47 2.40
CA GLU A 106 3.78 7.15 1.12
C GLU A 106 5.14 7.81 0.92
N PHE A 107 5.63 7.78 -0.33
CA PHE A 107 6.90 8.37 -0.73
C PHE A 107 6.69 9.19 -2.00
N HIS A 108 7.26 10.38 -2.05
CA HIS A 108 7.31 11.16 -3.27
C HIS A 108 8.44 10.62 -4.17
N TRP A 109 8.10 10.11 -5.33
CA TRP A 109 9.05 9.55 -6.29
C TRP A 109 9.36 10.56 -7.41
N PRO A 110 10.63 10.80 -7.80
CA PRO A 110 11.84 10.08 -7.36
C PRO A 110 12.56 10.70 -6.14
N THR A 111 12.10 11.83 -5.60
CA THR A 111 12.85 12.59 -4.58
C THR A 111 13.11 11.83 -3.28
N GLN A 112 12.25 10.87 -2.93
CA GLN A 112 12.39 10.00 -1.76
C GLN A 112 12.74 8.55 -2.13
N SER A 113 13.27 8.31 -3.33
CA SER A 113 13.65 6.97 -3.79
C SER A 113 14.66 6.30 -2.86
N ASP A 114 15.66 7.06 -2.37
CA ASP A 114 16.67 6.52 -1.46
C ASP A 114 16.06 6.10 -0.11
N ALA A 115 15.08 6.85 0.40
CA ALA A 115 14.37 6.52 1.62
C ALA A 115 13.55 5.22 1.45
N LEU A 116 12.85 5.07 0.33
CA LEU A 116 12.14 3.84 0.01
C LEU A 116 13.10 2.65 -0.12
N VAL A 117 14.19 2.79 -0.86
CA VAL A 117 15.19 1.72 -1.04
C VAL A 117 15.80 1.32 0.30
N ALA A 118 16.14 2.29 1.15
CA ALA A 118 16.64 2.03 2.50
C ALA A 118 15.63 1.24 3.33
N LEU A 119 14.36 1.64 3.29
CA LEU A 119 13.28 0.95 3.99
C LEU A 119 13.06 -0.48 3.46
N LEU A 120 13.03 -0.69 2.14
CA LEU A 120 12.84 -2.03 1.57
C LEU A 120 13.99 -2.97 1.95
N ARG A 121 15.23 -2.46 2.02
CA ARG A 121 16.38 -3.21 2.57
C ARG A 121 16.20 -3.54 4.04
N GLU A 122 15.80 -2.56 4.84
CA GLU A 122 15.56 -2.70 6.27
C GLU A 122 14.47 -3.74 6.55
N LEU A 123 13.41 -3.73 5.75
CA LEU A 123 12.35 -4.74 5.82
C LEU A 123 12.78 -6.10 5.29
N GLY A 124 13.92 -6.21 4.63
CA GLY A 124 14.46 -7.46 4.10
C GLY A 124 13.67 -7.99 2.90
N VAL A 125 13.24 -7.09 1.99
CA VAL A 125 12.65 -7.51 0.71
C VAL A 125 13.66 -8.36 -0.04
N SER A 126 13.27 -9.56 -0.43
CA SER A 126 14.13 -10.58 -1.07
C SER A 126 13.75 -10.89 -2.52
N HIS A 127 12.60 -10.42 -2.95
CA HIS A 127 12.08 -10.63 -4.30
C HIS A 127 11.14 -9.50 -4.72
N ILE A 128 11.12 -9.15 -6.00
CA ILE A 128 10.18 -8.18 -6.57
C ILE A 128 9.36 -8.86 -7.67
N HIS A 129 8.05 -8.72 -7.60
CA HIS A 129 7.14 -9.20 -8.62
C HIS A 129 6.40 -8.02 -9.26
N PHE A 130 6.72 -7.74 -10.52
CA PHE A 130 6.04 -6.73 -11.31
C PHE A 130 4.77 -7.30 -11.92
N HIS A 131 3.65 -6.63 -11.70
CA HIS A 131 2.35 -6.98 -12.27
C HIS A 131 1.91 -5.95 -13.31
N HIS A 132 2.09 -4.65 -13.02
CA HIS A 132 1.70 -3.60 -13.96
C HIS A 132 2.36 -2.26 -13.60
N LEU A 133 2.83 -1.52 -14.61
CA LEU A 133 3.60 -0.30 -14.41
C LEU A 133 2.83 1.01 -14.68
N MET A 134 1.54 0.92 -15.04
CA MET A 134 0.72 2.11 -15.32
C MET A 134 0.66 3.03 -14.11
N GLY A 135 0.91 4.32 -14.34
CA GLY A 135 0.94 5.34 -13.31
C GLY A 135 2.22 5.39 -12.48
N LEU A 136 3.15 4.43 -12.66
CA LEU A 136 4.46 4.43 -12.02
C LEU A 136 5.51 5.07 -12.93
N ASN A 137 6.45 5.79 -12.34
CA ASN A 137 7.67 6.19 -13.04
C ASN A 137 8.51 4.93 -13.35
N LEU A 138 8.97 4.79 -14.58
CA LEU A 138 9.71 3.59 -15.03
C LEU A 138 11.02 3.35 -14.27
N GLU A 139 11.58 4.35 -13.60
CA GLU A 139 12.74 4.16 -12.74
C GLU A 139 12.49 3.17 -11.59
N VAL A 140 11.23 2.88 -11.23
CA VAL A 140 10.91 1.81 -10.27
C VAL A 140 11.41 0.44 -10.73
N MET A 141 11.60 0.22 -12.03
CA MET A 141 12.20 -1.00 -12.57
C MET A 141 13.68 -1.19 -12.18
N ARG A 142 14.35 -0.17 -11.65
CA ARG A 142 15.70 -0.28 -11.11
C ARG A 142 15.75 -0.83 -9.67
N LEU A 143 14.59 -0.95 -9.01
CA LEU A 143 14.54 -1.47 -7.63
C LEU A 143 15.22 -2.83 -7.46
N PRO A 144 15.09 -3.82 -8.37
CA PRO A 144 15.82 -5.10 -8.25
C PRO A 144 17.34 -4.90 -8.20
N GLU A 145 17.89 -4.06 -9.09
CA GLU A 145 19.32 -3.72 -9.11
C GLU A 145 19.74 -3.01 -7.82
N LEU A 146 18.99 -1.98 -7.43
CA LEU A 146 19.27 -1.18 -6.23
C LEU A 146 19.22 -2.01 -4.95
N LEU A 147 18.35 -3.01 -4.87
CA LEU A 147 18.21 -3.90 -3.72
C LEU A 147 19.13 -5.13 -3.80
N GLY A 148 19.63 -5.48 -4.99
CA GLY A 148 20.40 -6.70 -5.23
C GLY A 148 19.54 -7.96 -5.14
N VAL A 149 18.26 -7.89 -5.57
CA VAL A 149 17.30 -9.01 -5.48
C VAL A 149 16.82 -9.47 -6.86
N ARG A 150 16.34 -10.70 -6.91
CA ARG A 150 15.71 -11.24 -8.13
C ARG A 150 14.32 -10.63 -8.33
N TYR A 151 13.88 -10.64 -9.57
CA TYR A 151 12.52 -10.23 -9.93
C TYR A 151 11.92 -11.15 -10.99
N ASP A 152 10.60 -11.09 -11.10
CA ASP A 152 9.81 -11.62 -12.19
C ASP A 152 8.73 -10.63 -12.61
N PHE A 153 8.04 -10.92 -13.71
CA PHE A 153 7.00 -10.08 -14.29
C PHE A 153 5.83 -10.94 -14.76
N THR A 154 4.62 -10.63 -14.31
CA THR A 154 3.38 -11.20 -14.85
C THR A 154 2.72 -10.17 -15.76
N ALA A 155 2.69 -10.44 -17.07
CA ALA A 155 1.95 -9.64 -18.02
C ALA A 155 0.44 -9.91 -17.89
N HIS A 156 -0.32 -8.89 -17.51
CA HIS A 156 -1.78 -8.97 -17.44
C HIS A 156 -2.44 -8.52 -18.75
N ASP A 157 -1.72 -7.73 -19.54
CA ASP A 157 -2.12 -7.20 -20.84
C ASP A 157 -0.87 -6.85 -21.67
N TYR A 158 -1.06 -6.13 -22.75
CA TYR A 158 0.03 -5.70 -23.65
C TYR A 158 0.74 -4.41 -23.22
N TYR A 159 0.39 -3.82 -22.07
CA TYR A 159 0.94 -2.54 -21.62
C TYR A 159 2.48 -2.54 -21.52
N ALA A 160 3.08 -3.65 -21.15
CA ALA A 160 4.55 -3.79 -21.06
C ALA A 160 5.24 -3.68 -22.45
N ILE A 161 4.51 -3.93 -23.55
CA ILE A 161 5.02 -3.89 -24.93
C ILE A 161 4.51 -2.64 -25.64
N CYS A 162 3.25 -2.26 -25.38
CA CYS A 162 2.60 -1.09 -25.99
C CYS A 162 1.81 -0.35 -24.89
N PRO A 163 2.32 0.76 -24.35
CA PRO A 163 1.68 1.49 -23.26
C PRO A 163 0.47 2.32 -23.70
N GLN A 164 -0.02 2.18 -24.92
CA GLN A 164 -1.27 2.79 -25.37
C GLN A 164 -2.44 1.95 -24.86
N ILE A 165 -3.20 2.53 -23.94
CA ILE A 165 -4.47 1.97 -23.48
C ILE A 165 -5.56 2.60 -24.35
N ASN A 166 -6.28 1.76 -25.14
CA ASN A 166 -7.48 2.18 -25.86
C ASN A 166 -8.69 2.14 -24.94
#